data_5622475aa90ef588f3a98ef0dffeffe0
#
_entry.id   5622475aa90ef588f3a98ef0dffeffe0
#
_cell.length_a   1.000
_cell.length_b   1.000
_cell.length_c   1.000
_cell.angle_alpha   90.00
_cell.angle_beta   90.00
_cell.angle_gamma   90.00
#
_symmetry.space_group_name_H-M   'P 1'
#
loop_
_entity.id
_entity.type
_entity.pdbx_description
1 polymer ?
#
loop_
_entity_poly.entity_id
_entity_poly.type
_entity_poly.pdbx_seq_one_letter_code
_entity_poly.pdbx_strand_id
1 'polypeptide(L)'
;MYISELTVEGFRAFNQPFTVKLNKGLTVMVGENGAGKTGVISALRQLFVDSEAGRYAVDDQDFHLGFAVGDARAQSFKVSATFSALDMAEKLAFMAWEDIDHNTKLHLHVETREYRARPKRSLWAGKTKATVEPEVLDLIRCIYLPPLRDAEEKLSNGSRSRLAKLLKVICKKDLLKHEDDGTDHPLVAKVKEFNKELAECDDYEIKKANALISDSLKKAIGESLAQGTRIQFSESDFSRIVESLRLLYFPDLSAVDTSQFRSLNENSLGYNNLIYIASILAELHLESKLPDQDNGLFHLLLIEEPEAHLHPQLQTRLLKYLADTAQETGVQVIVTTHSTVLASAVPMHAIVHMTAGAPPVATRLAECGLPDKSERFVNRWLDVTKSNLLFARGLMFVEGIAEAILLPELAKLVLKAQPIGKQTLHDLGVSAINLNGIYFKHFMQLRNVSMNLKHLVE
;
A
#
# COMPACT_ATOMS: atom_id res chain seq x y z
N MET A 1 -17.97 -5.49 -0.45
CA MET A 1 -17.22 -6.71 -0.84
C MET A 1 -15.78 -6.70 -0.34
N TYR A 2 -15.02 -7.78 -0.51
CA TYR A 2 -13.57 -7.83 -0.29
C TYR A 2 -12.95 -8.97 -1.10
N ILE A 3 -11.66 -8.89 -1.41
CA ILE A 3 -10.92 -9.99 -2.02
C ILE A 3 -10.66 -11.03 -0.93
N SER A 4 -11.33 -12.18 -1.01
CA SER A 4 -11.18 -13.28 -0.04
C SER A 4 -10.01 -14.21 -0.37
N GLU A 5 -9.68 -14.34 -1.67
CA GLU A 5 -8.65 -15.26 -2.14
C GLU A 5 -7.95 -14.68 -3.37
N LEU A 6 -6.63 -14.81 -3.40
CA LEU A 6 -5.81 -14.53 -4.58
C LEU A 6 -5.03 -15.77 -4.95
N THR A 7 -5.13 -16.19 -6.21
CA THR A 7 -4.35 -17.29 -6.79
C THR A 7 -3.40 -16.76 -7.86
N VAL A 8 -2.13 -17.17 -7.80
CA VAL A 8 -1.06 -16.71 -8.67
C VAL A 8 -0.28 -17.92 -9.21
N GLU A 9 0.03 -17.94 -10.51
CA GLU A 9 0.78 -19.02 -11.17
C GLU A 9 1.72 -18.45 -12.22
N GLY A 10 2.94 -18.94 -12.31
CA GLY A 10 3.93 -18.52 -13.29
C GLY A 10 4.51 -17.11 -13.07
N PHE A 11 4.29 -16.50 -11.90
CA PHE A 11 4.62 -15.11 -11.59
C PHE A 11 5.67 -15.01 -10.48
N ARG A 12 6.79 -14.36 -10.75
CA ARG A 12 7.90 -14.12 -9.82
C ARG A 12 8.31 -15.38 -9.04
N ALA A 13 8.07 -15.44 -7.73
CA ALA A 13 8.39 -16.59 -6.88
C ALA A 13 7.41 -17.77 -7.05
N PHE A 14 6.28 -17.59 -7.74
CA PHE A 14 5.19 -18.55 -7.80
C PHE A 14 5.21 -19.31 -9.12
N ASN A 15 5.90 -20.45 -9.17
CA ASN A 15 5.94 -21.32 -10.35
C ASN A 15 4.60 -22.05 -10.56
N GLN A 16 4.12 -22.68 -9.50
CA GLN A 16 2.88 -23.42 -9.50
C GLN A 16 1.74 -22.60 -8.88
N PRO A 17 0.47 -23.01 -9.04
CA PRO A 17 -0.64 -22.33 -8.42
C PRO A 17 -0.42 -22.12 -6.92
N PHE A 18 -0.27 -20.88 -6.53
CA PHE A 18 -0.12 -20.42 -5.17
C PHE A 18 -1.38 -19.67 -4.78
N THR A 19 -2.00 -20.04 -3.67
CA THR A 19 -3.22 -19.40 -3.20
C THR A 19 -3.00 -18.77 -1.82
N VAL A 20 -3.41 -17.52 -1.68
CA VAL A 20 -3.43 -16.80 -0.41
C VAL A 20 -4.84 -16.33 -0.09
N LYS A 21 -5.31 -16.63 1.12
CA LYS A 21 -6.58 -16.14 1.65
C LYS A 21 -6.35 -14.83 2.41
N LEU A 22 -7.20 -13.85 2.14
CA LEU A 22 -7.13 -12.50 2.69
C LEU A 22 -8.29 -12.23 3.64
N ASN A 23 -8.14 -11.28 4.55
CA ASN A 23 -9.18 -10.91 5.49
C ASN A 23 -10.05 -9.77 4.96
N LYS A 24 -11.28 -9.71 5.42
CA LYS A 24 -12.09 -8.50 5.31
C LYS A 24 -11.47 -7.43 6.23
N GLY A 25 -11.22 -6.25 5.69
CA GLY A 25 -10.52 -5.17 6.40
C GLY A 25 -8.99 -5.34 6.35
N LEU A 26 -8.32 -5.47 7.49
CA LEU A 26 -6.85 -5.53 7.55
C LEU A 26 -6.31 -6.95 7.38
N THR A 27 -5.34 -7.10 6.48
CA THR A 27 -4.47 -8.27 6.35
C THR A 27 -3.01 -7.85 6.52
N VAL A 28 -2.28 -8.48 7.42
CA VAL A 28 -0.84 -8.25 7.63
C VAL A 28 -0.08 -9.51 7.20
N MET A 29 0.65 -9.42 6.10
CA MET A 29 1.48 -10.50 5.59
C MET A 29 2.88 -10.45 6.21
N VAL A 30 3.23 -11.51 6.92
CA VAL A 30 4.51 -11.67 7.62
C VAL A 30 5.26 -12.90 7.10
N GLY A 31 6.56 -12.97 7.36
CA GLY A 31 7.39 -14.11 6.99
C GLY A 31 8.80 -13.68 6.56
N GLU A 32 9.66 -14.66 6.31
CA GLU A 32 11.05 -14.42 5.93
C GLU A 32 11.21 -13.67 4.60
N ASN A 33 12.43 -13.16 4.35
CA ASN A 33 12.77 -12.56 3.05
C ASN A 33 12.66 -13.62 1.96
N GLY A 34 12.13 -13.24 0.81
CA GLY A 34 11.93 -14.17 -0.31
C GLY A 34 10.68 -15.05 -0.22
N ALA A 35 9.86 -14.96 0.85
CA ALA A 35 8.61 -15.72 0.97
C ALA A 35 7.51 -15.33 -0.05
N GLY A 36 7.75 -14.30 -0.87
CA GLY A 36 6.82 -13.90 -1.93
C GLY A 36 5.82 -12.79 -1.54
N LYS A 37 5.97 -12.14 -0.38
CA LYS A 37 5.05 -11.07 0.09
C LYS A 37 4.87 -9.96 -0.96
N THR A 38 5.97 -9.38 -1.46
CA THR A 38 5.94 -8.39 -2.55
C THR A 38 5.35 -8.96 -3.84
N GLY A 39 5.53 -10.27 -4.09
CA GLY A 39 4.92 -10.97 -5.23
C GLY A 39 3.39 -10.94 -5.18
N VAL A 40 2.78 -11.13 -3.99
CA VAL A 40 1.33 -11.03 -3.79
C VAL A 40 0.84 -9.60 -4.09
N ILE A 41 1.51 -8.59 -3.53
CA ILE A 41 1.18 -7.17 -3.81
C ILE A 41 1.29 -6.87 -5.30
N SER A 42 2.38 -7.29 -5.94
CA SER A 42 2.59 -7.05 -7.38
C SER A 42 1.55 -7.77 -8.24
N ALA A 43 1.11 -8.97 -7.84
CA ALA A 43 0.05 -9.70 -8.53
C ALA A 43 -1.29 -8.94 -8.47
N LEU A 44 -1.65 -8.37 -7.31
CA LEU A 44 -2.83 -7.51 -7.18
C LEU A 44 -2.73 -6.26 -8.05
N ARG A 45 -1.55 -5.63 -8.14
CA ARG A 45 -1.28 -4.49 -9.02
C ARG A 45 -1.34 -4.85 -10.51
N GLN A 46 -1.16 -6.11 -10.86
CA GLN A 46 -1.41 -6.57 -12.24
C GLN A 46 -2.91 -6.63 -12.56
N LEU A 47 -3.76 -6.97 -11.59
CA LEU A 47 -5.22 -7.03 -11.78
C LEU A 47 -5.83 -5.62 -11.85
N PHE A 48 -5.44 -4.72 -10.94
CA PHE A 48 -6.07 -3.42 -10.76
C PHE A 48 -5.17 -2.28 -11.22
N VAL A 49 -5.81 -1.19 -11.63
CA VAL A 49 -5.10 0.06 -11.95
C VAL A 49 -4.86 0.83 -10.64
N ASP A 50 -3.60 1.16 -10.38
CA ASP A 50 -3.26 2.00 -9.24
C ASP A 50 -3.71 3.44 -9.53
N SER A 51 -4.56 3.99 -8.67
CA SER A 51 -5.08 5.36 -8.82
C SER A 51 -4.00 6.44 -8.64
N GLU A 52 -2.84 6.10 -8.06
CA GLU A 52 -1.72 7.01 -7.88
C GLU A 52 -0.69 6.94 -9.01
N ALA A 53 -0.32 5.74 -9.41
CA ALA A 53 0.77 5.49 -10.36
C ALA A 53 0.28 5.01 -11.74
N GLY A 54 -1.01 4.72 -11.87
CA GLY A 54 -1.57 4.16 -13.09
C GLY A 54 -1.35 2.65 -13.22
N ARG A 55 -1.45 2.13 -14.42
CA ARG A 55 -1.33 0.68 -14.64
C ARG A 55 0.10 0.21 -14.45
N TYR A 56 0.29 -0.81 -13.65
CA TYR A 56 1.58 -1.48 -13.48
C TYR A 56 2.01 -2.13 -14.80
N ALA A 57 3.17 -1.72 -15.32
CA ALA A 57 3.75 -2.29 -16.53
C ALA A 57 4.27 -3.71 -16.26
N VAL A 58 4.01 -4.63 -17.16
CA VAL A 58 4.57 -5.98 -17.10
C VAL A 58 6.04 -5.92 -17.50
N ASP A 59 6.90 -6.48 -16.67
CA ASP A 59 8.33 -6.63 -16.91
C ASP A 59 8.67 -8.11 -17.08
N ASP A 60 9.82 -8.40 -17.69
CA ASP A 60 10.36 -9.75 -17.81
C ASP A 60 10.56 -10.42 -16.46
N GLN A 61 10.89 -9.65 -15.42
CA GLN A 61 11.03 -10.12 -14.04
C GLN A 61 9.71 -10.60 -13.40
N ASP A 62 8.58 -10.26 -13.98
CA ASP A 62 7.27 -10.72 -13.50
C ASP A 62 6.99 -12.17 -13.90
N PHE A 63 7.66 -12.69 -14.93
CA PHE A 63 7.55 -14.09 -15.32
C PHE A 63 8.49 -14.94 -14.46
N HIS A 64 7.98 -16.02 -13.89
CA HIS A 64 8.75 -16.93 -13.04
C HIS A 64 10.03 -17.43 -13.75
N LEU A 65 11.13 -17.46 -13.01
CA LEU A 65 12.37 -18.07 -13.42
C LEU A 65 12.84 -18.99 -12.28
N GLY A 66 13.03 -20.28 -12.57
CA GLY A 66 13.57 -21.24 -11.62
C GLY A 66 15.04 -20.99 -11.29
N PHE A 67 15.53 -21.66 -10.26
CA PHE A 67 16.91 -21.51 -9.77
C PHE A 67 17.87 -22.59 -10.31
N ALA A 68 17.36 -23.61 -11.00
CA ALA A 68 18.24 -24.64 -11.57
C ALA A 68 18.97 -24.13 -12.82
N VAL A 69 20.19 -24.63 -13.03
CA VAL A 69 20.97 -24.28 -14.21
C VAL A 69 20.25 -24.81 -15.46
N GLY A 70 19.87 -23.90 -16.36
CA GLY A 70 19.12 -24.25 -17.56
C GLY A 70 17.60 -24.07 -17.45
N ASP A 71 17.10 -23.62 -16.32
CA ASP A 71 15.68 -23.26 -16.20
C ASP A 71 15.31 -22.15 -17.17
N ALA A 72 14.23 -22.37 -17.90
CA ALA A 72 13.66 -21.36 -18.78
C ALA A 72 12.68 -20.47 -18.01
N ARG A 73 12.63 -19.18 -18.37
CA ARG A 73 11.63 -18.26 -17.87
C ARG A 73 10.25 -18.69 -18.32
N ALA A 74 9.26 -18.62 -17.45
CA ALA A 74 7.87 -18.87 -17.79
C ALA A 74 7.41 -17.95 -18.92
N GLN A 75 6.68 -18.47 -19.90
CA GLN A 75 6.17 -17.69 -21.03
C GLN A 75 4.81 -17.06 -20.75
N SER A 76 4.18 -17.45 -19.66
CA SER A 76 2.91 -16.87 -19.23
C SER A 76 2.76 -16.92 -17.71
N PHE A 77 1.92 -16.04 -17.20
CA PHE A 77 1.46 -16.10 -15.82
C PHE A 77 -0.04 -15.85 -15.72
N LYS A 78 -0.62 -16.32 -14.64
CA LYS A 78 -2.03 -16.14 -14.32
C LYS A 78 -2.19 -15.54 -12.93
N VAL A 79 -3.14 -14.62 -12.80
CA VAL A 79 -3.55 -14.04 -11.51
C VAL A 79 -5.07 -14.09 -11.44
N SER A 80 -5.62 -14.59 -10.35
CA SER A 80 -7.06 -14.70 -10.16
C SER A 80 -7.44 -14.19 -8.77
N ALA A 81 -8.43 -13.30 -8.70
CA ALA A 81 -8.98 -12.81 -7.44
C ALA A 81 -10.42 -13.27 -7.27
N THR A 82 -10.76 -13.78 -6.09
CA THR A 82 -12.12 -14.15 -5.69
C THR A 82 -12.64 -13.10 -4.72
N PHE A 83 -13.82 -12.56 -5.01
CA PHE A 83 -14.48 -11.58 -4.17
C PHE A 83 -15.59 -12.26 -3.35
N SER A 84 -15.77 -11.80 -2.11
CA SER A 84 -16.77 -12.34 -1.18
C SER A 84 -17.48 -11.21 -0.44
N ALA A 85 -18.61 -11.54 0.19
CA ALA A 85 -19.45 -10.63 0.97
C ALA A 85 -19.91 -9.40 0.18
N LEU A 86 -20.33 -9.60 -1.07
CA LEU A 86 -20.92 -8.55 -1.90
C LEU A 86 -22.28 -8.14 -1.33
N ASP A 87 -22.54 -6.86 -1.27
CA ASP A 87 -23.88 -6.33 -1.02
C ASP A 87 -24.75 -6.37 -2.28
N MET A 88 -25.99 -5.83 -2.22
CA MET A 88 -26.92 -5.91 -3.35
C MET A 88 -26.49 -5.06 -4.54
N ALA A 89 -25.93 -3.88 -4.29
CA ALA A 89 -25.45 -2.98 -5.35
C ALA A 89 -24.20 -3.54 -6.02
N GLU A 90 -23.28 -4.08 -5.23
CA GLU A 90 -22.07 -4.76 -5.70
C GLU A 90 -22.43 -6.01 -6.53
N LYS A 91 -23.39 -6.83 -6.08
CA LYS A 91 -23.86 -7.98 -6.85
C LYS A 91 -24.45 -7.59 -8.20
N LEU A 92 -25.18 -6.48 -8.26
CA LEU A 92 -25.72 -5.99 -9.51
C LEU A 92 -24.61 -5.52 -10.46
N ALA A 93 -23.66 -4.73 -9.96
CA ALA A 93 -22.55 -4.19 -10.73
C ALA A 93 -21.60 -5.30 -11.26
N PHE A 94 -21.36 -6.33 -10.45
CA PHE A 94 -20.46 -7.44 -10.79
C PHE A 94 -21.18 -8.74 -11.18
N MET A 95 -22.45 -8.68 -11.55
CA MET A 95 -23.25 -9.86 -11.91
C MET A 95 -22.64 -10.70 -13.01
N ALA A 96 -22.03 -10.07 -14.01
CA ALA A 96 -21.34 -10.76 -15.10
C ALA A 96 -20.07 -11.52 -14.67
N TRP A 97 -19.57 -11.27 -13.45
CA TRP A 97 -18.36 -11.90 -12.91
C TRP A 97 -18.67 -13.13 -12.05
N GLU A 98 -19.96 -13.43 -11.81
CA GLU A 98 -20.40 -14.56 -11.00
C GLU A 98 -20.07 -15.88 -11.71
N ASP A 99 -19.53 -16.82 -10.95
CA ASP A 99 -19.33 -18.20 -11.41
C ASP A 99 -20.51 -19.13 -10.99
N ILE A 100 -20.44 -20.40 -11.37
CA ILE A 100 -21.50 -21.39 -11.07
C ILE A 100 -21.69 -21.61 -9.56
N ASP A 101 -20.65 -21.36 -8.77
CA ASP A 101 -20.67 -21.52 -7.32
C ASP A 101 -21.06 -20.21 -6.60
N HIS A 102 -21.62 -19.24 -7.34
CA HIS A 102 -22.00 -17.90 -6.87
C HIS A 102 -20.86 -17.08 -6.29
N ASN A 103 -19.62 -17.37 -6.72
CA ASN A 103 -18.46 -16.54 -6.40
C ASN A 103 -18.17 -15.57 -7.53
N THR A 104 -17.85 -14.33 -7.18
CA THR A 104 -17.40 -13.32 -8.12
C THR A 104 -15.89 -13.45 -8.32
N LYS A 105 -15.45 -13.75 -9.56
CA LYS A 105 -14.02 -14.00 -9.87
C LYS A 105 -13.55 -13.16 -11.04
N LEU A 106 -12.36 -12.60 -10.88
CA LEU A 106 -11.63 -11.88 -11.93
C LEU A 106 -10.33 -12.64 -12.24
N HIS A 107 -10.02 -12.82 -13.52
CA HIS A 107 -8.86 -13.54 -14.00
C HIS A 107 -8.04 -12.71 -14.97
N LEU A 108 -6.74 -12.69 -14.78
CA LEU A 108 -5.75 -12.12 -15.69
C LEU A 108 -4.82 -13.22 -16.17
N HIS A 109 -4.61 -13.29 -17.47
CA HIS A 109 -3.57 -14.10 -18.11
C HIS A 109 -2.67 -13.18 -18.93
N VAL A 110 -1.38 -13.31 -18.73
CA VAL A 110 -0.36 -12.55 -19.46
C VAL A 110 0.57 -13.53 -20.14
N GLU A 111 0.80 -13.33 -21.43
CA GLU A 111 1.58 -14.18 -22.31
C GLU A 111 2.67 -13.40 -23.02
N THR A 112 3.90 -13.90 -23.07
CA THR A 112 4.95 -13.34 -23.92
C THR A 112 4.61 -13.55 -25.41
N ARG A 113 5.13 -12.70 -26.29
CA ARG A 113 4.95 -12.82 -27.73
C ARG A 113 6.30 -12.77 -28.44
N GLU A 114 6.60 -13.78 -29.26
CA GLU A 114 7.90 -13.94 -29.94
C GLU A 114 8.37 -12.75 -30.77
N TYR A 115 7.44 -11.95 -31.30
CA TYR A 115 7.78 -10.85 -32.22
C TYR A 115 7.24 -9.47 -31.77
N ARG A 116 6.83 -9.32 -30.51
CA ARG A 116 6.28 -8.04 -30.02
C ARG A 116 6.91 -7.64 -28.70
N ALA A 117 7.29 -6.36 -28.60
CA ALA A 117 7.87 -5.78 -27.40
C ALA A 117 6.95 -5.77 -26.16
N ARG A 118 5.65 -6.04 -26.32
CA ARG A 118 4.69 -6.03 -25.20
C ARG A 118 3.96 -7.36 -25.09
N PRO A 119 3.87 -7.95 -23.89
CA PRO A 119 3.10 -9.16 -23.63
C PRO A 119 1.61 -8.96 -23.92
N LYS A 120 0.92 -10.04 -24.24
CA LYS A 120 -0.54 -10.04 -24.38
C LYS A 120 -1.18 -10.17 -23.01
N ARG A 121 -2.04 -9.24 -22.68
CA ARG A 121 -2.89 -9.30 -21.48
C ARG A 121 -4.30 -9.70 -21.89
N SER A 122 -4.85 -10.71 -21.22
CA SER A 122 -6.23 -11.16 -21.39
C SER A 122 -6.89 -11.13 -20.01
N LEU A 123 -7.89 -10.27 -19.87
CA LEU A 123 -8.66 -10.12 -18.62
C LEU A 123 -10.09 -10.60 -18.86
N TRP A 124 -10.59 -11.45 -17.98
CA TRP A 124 -11.96 -11.96 -18.06
C TRP A 124 -12.51 -12.24 -16.68
N ALA A 125 -13.82 -12.34 -16.58
CA ALA A 125 -14.52 -12.61 -15.35
C ALA A 125 -15.37 -13.88 -15.42
N GLY A 126 -15.59 -14.52 -14.30
CA GLY A 126 -16.40 -15.72 -14.15
C GLY A 126 -15.93 -16.91 -14.97
N LYS A 127 -16.68 -17.99 -14.98
CA LYS A 127 -16.37 -19.19 -15.76
C LYS A 127 -16.64 -19.02 -17.25
N THR A 128 -17.58 -18.18 -17.63
CA THR A 128 -17.96 -17.94 -19.02
C THR A 128 -16.93 -17.15 -19.80
N LYS A 129 -15.84 -16.71 -19.15
CA LYS A 129 -14.81 -15.81 -19.71
C LYS A 129 -15.43 -14.52 -20.26
N ALA A 130 -16.42 -13.98 -19.53
CA ALA A 130 -17.03 -12.73 -19.89
C ALA A 130 -15.96 -11.63 -20.02
N THR A 131 -16.08 -10.82 -21.05
CA THR A 131 -15.21 -9.65 -21.23
C THR A 131 -15.47 -8.69 -20.08
N VAL A 132 -14.40 -8.16 -19.49
CA VAL A 132 -14.49 -7.18 -18.43
C VAL A 132 -14.53 -5.79 -19.05
N GLU A 133 -15.61 -5.08 -18.83
CA GLU A 133 -15.77 -3.70 -19.27
C GLU A 133 -14.88 -2.78 -18.43
N PRO A 134 -14.17 -1.82 -19.05
CA PRO A 134 -13.31 -0.88 -18.32
C PRO A 134 -14.04 -0.14 -17.22
N GLU A 135 -15.28 0.26 -17.46
CA GLU A 135 -16.14 1.00 -16.52
C GLU A 135 -16.40 0.22 -15.23
N VAL A 136 -16.49 -1.10 -15.32
CA VAL A 136 -16.67 -1.98 -14.15
C VAL A 136 -15.38 -2.09 -13.35
N LEU A 137 -14.22 -2.00 -13.99
CA LEU A 137 -12.93 -1.96 -13.28
C LEU A 137 -12.72 -0.63 -12.55
N ASP A 138 -13.26 0.46 -13.09
CA ASP A 138 -13.17 1.78 -12.46
C ASP A 138 -13.96 1.85 -11.15
N LEU A 139 -14.89 0.93 -10.92
CA LEU A 139 -15.56 0.74 -9.63
C LEU A 139 -14.65 0.17 -8.53
N ILE A 140 -13.46 -0.32 -8.92
CA ILE A 140 -12.45 -0.85 -8.01
C ILE A 140 -11.29 0.14 -7.90
N ARG A 141 -11.24 0.87 -6.80
CA ARG A 141 -10.16 1.81 -6.53
C ARG A 141 -9.02 1.12 -5.79
N CYS A 142 -7.88 0.99 -6.44
CA CYS A 142 -6.67 0.42 -5.86
C CYS A 142 -5.64 1.53 -5.62
N ILE A 143 -5.08 1.61 -4.42
CA ILE A 143 -3.98 2.51 -4.05
C ILE A 143 -2.82 1.67 -3.57
N TYR A 144 -1.64 1.90 -4.16
CA TYR A 144 -0.42 1.22 -3.77
C TYR A 144 0.61 2.17 -3.16
N LEU A 145 1.13 1.77 -2.01
CA LEU A 145 2.17 2.47 -1.28
C LEU A 145 3.44 1.62 -1.23
N PRO A 146 4.51 2.00 -1.97
CA PRO A 146 5.79 1.28 -1.97
C PRO A 146 6.55 1.46 -0.64
N PRO A 147 7.56 0.62 -0.34
CA PRO A 147 8.34 0.66 0.90
C PRO A 147 9.12 1.98 1.07
N LEU A 148 9.82 2.38 0.01
CA LEU A 148 10.51 3.67 -0.07
C LEU A 148 9.60 4.64 -0.80
N ARG A 149 9.00 5.54 -0.03
CA ARG A 149 8.07 6.52 -0.58
C ARG A 149 8.79 7.82 -0.80
N ASP A 150 8.64 8.32 -1.98
CA ASP A 150 8.96 9.72 -2.27
C ASP A 150 7.81 10.61 -1.75
N ALA A 151 7.60 10.52 -0.42
CA ALA A 151 6.49 11.19 0.24
C ALA A 151 6.58 12.71 0.07
N GLU A 152 7.80 13.24 0.05
CA GLU A 152 8.05 14.66 -0.16
C GLU A 152 7.57 15.09 -1.55
N GLU A 153 7.93 14.37 -2.62
CA GLU A 153 7.47 14.66 -3.98
C GLU A 153 5.95 14.54 -4.10
N LYS A 154 5.37 13.48 -3.51
CA LYS A 154 3.92 13.25 -3.53
C LYS A 154 3.10 14.25 -2.72
N LEU A 155 3.69 14.82 -1.67
CA LEU A 155 3.07 15.84 -0.82
C LEU A 155 3.40 17.25 -1.31
N SER A 156 4.41 17.42 -2.18
CA SER A 156 4.77 18.72 -2.75
C SER A 156 3.66 19.24 -3.68
N ASN A 157 3.84 20.45 -4.16
CA ASN A 157 2.91 21.07 -5.09
C ASN A 157 2.89 20.35 -6.46
N GLY A 158 1.81 20.57 -7.22
CA GLY A 158 1.63 20.06 -8.57
C GLY A 158 0.32 19.29 -8.77
N SER A 159 0.05 18.92 -10.00
CA SER A 159 -1.21 18.28 -10.41
C SER A 159 -1.43 16.89 -9.77
N ARG A 160 -0.36 16.24 -9.37
CA ARG A 160 -0.38 14.93 -8.70
C ARG A 160 -0.21 15.01 -7.18
N SER A 161 -0.13 16.23 -6.61
CA SER A 161 0.04 16.35 -5.16
C SER A 161 -1.17 15.80 -4.39
N ARG A 162 -0.89 15.17 -3.27
CA ARG A 162 -1.94 14.62 -2.38
C ARG A 162 -2.86 15.71 -1.84
N LEU A 163 -2.29 16.89 -1.55
CA LEU A 163 -3.07 18.02 -1.09
C LEU A 163 -4.10 18.47 -2.14
N ALA A 164 -3.67 18.57 -3.41
CA ALA A 164 -4.57 18.95 -4.49
C ALA A 164 -5.71 17.92 -4.68
N LYS A 165 -5.40 16.61 -4.62
CA LYS A 165 -6.40 15.54 -4.69
C LYS A 165 -7.39 15.63 -3.55
N LEU A 166 -6.91 15.73 -2.30
CA LEU A 166 -7.75 15.82 -1.12
C LEU A 166 -8.68 17.04 -1.19
N LEU A 167 -8.16 18.21 -1.59
CA LEU A 167 -8.98 19.42 -1.74
C LEU A 167 -10.04 19.28 -2.84
N LYS A 168 -9.69 18.65 -3.97
CA LYS A 168 -10.67 18.36 -5.04
C LYS A 168 -11.81 17.46 -4.54
N VAL A 169 -11.53 16.47 -3.71
CA VAL A 169 -12.55 15.61 -3.10
C VAL A 169 -13.42 16.39 -2.11
N ILE A 170 -12.82 17.17 -1.22
CA ILE A 170 -13.53 17.99 -0.23
C ILE A 170 -14.47 18.99 -0.92
N CYS A 171 -13.99 19.68 -1.94
CA CYS A 171 -14.71 20.75 -2.62
C CYS A 171 -15.60 20.25 -3.77
N LYS A 172 -15.65 18.93 -4.06
CA LYS A 172 -16.38 18.38 -5.21
C LYS A 172 -17.83 18.87 -5.29
N LYS A 173 -18.57 18.84 -4.19
CA LYS A 173 -19.97 19.28 -4.15
C LYS A 173 -20.12 20.78 -4.38
N ASP A 174 -19.25 21.58 -3.77
CA ASP A 174 -19.29 23.04 -3.91
C ASP A 174 -18.87 23.44 -5.32
N LEU A 175 -17.90 22.75 -5.93
CA LEU A 175 -17.51 22.98 -7.31
C LEU A 175 -18.63 22.71 -8.30
N LEU A 176 -19.34 21.57 -8.16
CA LEU A 176 -20.48 21.24 -9.02
C LEU A 176 -21.60 22.29 -8.86
N LYS A 177 -21.89 22.72 -7.64
CA LYS A 177 -22.89 23.76 -7.39
C LYS A 177 -22.51 25.09 -8.04
N HIS A 178 -21.27 25.51 -7.94
CA HIS A 178 -20.79 26.75 -8.57
C HIS A 178 -20.76 26.65 -10.09
N GLU A 179 -20.47 25.47 -10.64
CA GLU A 179 -20.53 25.20 -12.08
C GLU A 179 -21.95 25.28 -12.60
N ASP A 180 -22.92 24.68 -11.89
CA ASP A 180 -24.36 24.76 -12.23
C ASP A 180 -24.90 26.18 -12.13
N ASP A 181 -24.47 26.95 -11.12
CA ASP A 181 -24.89 28.34 -10.91
C ASP A 181 -24.14 29.34 -11.84
N GLY A 182 -23.15 28.89 -12.60
CA GLY A 182 -22.31 29.73 -13.43
C GLY A 182 -21.48 30.75 -12.64
N THR A 183 -21.13 30.44 -11.38
CA THR A 183 -20.38 31.31 -10.46
C THR A 183 -19.01 30.73 -10.15
N ASP A 184 -18.06 31.61 -9.85
CA ASP A 184 -16.73 31.16 -9.42
C ASP A 184 -16.76 30.60 -7.98
N HIS A 185 -16.04 29.51 -7.76
CA HIS A 185 -15.76 29.06 -6.40
C HIS A 185 -15.07 30.16 -5.57
N PRO A 186 -15.36 30.34 -4.28
CA PRO A 186 -14.83 31.45 -3.46
C PRO A 186 -13.29 31.60 -3.51
N LEU A 187 -12.57 30.47 -3.56
CA LEU A 187 -11.10 30.50 -3.70
C LEU A 187 -10.65 31.08 -5.05
N VAL A 188 -11.37 30.74 -6.14
CA VAL A 188 -11.09 31.26 -7.47
C VAL A 188 -11.38 32.77 -7.52
N ALA A 189 -12.51 33.19 -6.96
CA ALA A 189 -12.87 34.61 -6.89
C ALA A 189 -11.82 35.43 -6.13
N LYS A 190 -11.31 34.91 -5.01
CA LYS A 190 -10.24 35.56 -4.25
C LYS A 190 -8.94 35.69 -5.01
N VAL A 191 -8.53 34.65 -5.75
CA VAL A 191 -7.32 34.71 -6.57
C VAL A 191 -7.49 35.69 -7.74
N LYS A 192 -8.67 35.75 -8.34
CA LYS A 192 -8.98 36.77 -9.38
C LYS A 192 -8.91 38.17 -8.82
N GLU A 193 -9.48 38.41 -7.63
CA GLU A 193 -9.40 39.70 -6.93
C GLU A 193 -7.94 40.11 -6.64
N PHE A 194 -7.16 39.18 -6.10
CA PHE A 194 -5.73 39.39 -5.83
C PHE A 194 -4.93 39.68 -7.12
N ASN A 195 -5.17 38.94 -8.20
CA ASN A 195 -4.56 39.20 -9.50
C ASN A 195 -4.89 40.59 -10.07
N LYS A 196 -6.12 41.06 -9.81
CA LYS A 196 -6.52 42.43 -10.18
C LYS A 196 -5.77 43.46 -9.37
N GLU A 197 -5.73 43.31 -8.05
CA GLU A 197 -4.97 44.18 -7.15
C GLU A 197 -3.50 44.21 -7.52
N LEU A 198 -2.87 43.06 -7.77
CA LEU A 198 -1.48 42.95 -8.16
C LEU A 198 -1.14 43.71 -9.44
N ALA A 199 -2.06 43.70 -10.42
CA ALA A 199 -1.88 44.34 -11.70
C ALA A 199 -2.11 45.89 -11.64
N GLU A 200 -2.93 46.37 -10.71
CA GLU A 200 -3.40 47.74 -10.62
C GLU A 200 -2.65 48.54 -9.51
N CYS A 201 -2.12 47.89 -8.51
CA CYS A 201 -1.49 48.52 -7.36
C CYS A 201 -0.10 49.13 -7.76
N ASP A 202 0.12 50.40 -7.38
CA ASP A 202 1.35 51.10 -7.65
C ASP A 202 2.49 50.72 -6.70
N ASP A 203 2.16 50.15 -5.54
CA ASP A 203 3.13 49.70 -4.51
C ASP A 203 3.91 48.45 -4.94
N TYR A 204 3.37 47.70 -5.86
CA TYR A 204 4.02 46.51 -6.38
C TYR A 204 4.69 46.83 -7.72
N GLU A 205 5.97 46.89 -7.81
CA GLU A 205 6.77 47.20 -9.02
C GLU A 205 6.30 46.45 -10.31
N ILE A 206 5.30 45.56 -10.20
CA ILE A 206 4.74 44.77 -11.28
C ILE A 206 4.08 45.63 -12.35
N LYS A 207 3.33 46.66 -11.95
CA LYS A 207 2.70 47.59 -12.89
C LYS A 207 3.76 48.35 -13.72
N LYS A 208 4.86 48.75 -13.07
CA LYS A 208 6.00 49.39 -13.76
C LYS A 208 6.69 48.41 -14.72
N ALA A 209 6.91 47.16 -14.29
CA ALA A 209 7.51 46.13 -15.14
C ALA A 209 6.64 45.85 -16.37
N ASN A 210 5.33 45.77 -16.19
CA ASN A 210 4.39 45.56 -17.30
C ASN A 210 4.38 46.74 -18.26
N ALA A 211 4.42 47.99 -17.75
CA ALA A 211 4.53 49.21 -18.58
C ALA A 211 5.83 49.23 -19.39
N LEU A 212 6.97 48.91 -18.78
CA LEU A 212 8.25 48.81 -19.48
C LEU A 212 8.25 47.80 -20.61
N ILE A 213 7.65 46.60 -20.37
CA ILE A 213 7.51 45.58 -21.41
C ILE A 213 6.62 46.09 -22.55
N SER A 214 5.49 46.69 -22.21
CA SER A 214 4.54 47.23 -23.19
C SER A 214 5.16 48.32 -24.03
N ASP A 215 5.91 49.27 -23.43
CA ASP A 215 6.60 50.34 -24.13
C ASP A 215 7.75 49.81 -25.01
N SER A 216 8.48 48.80 -24.53
CA SER A 216 9.52 48.15 -25.32
C SER A 216 8.94 47.43 -26.54
N LEU A 217 7.78 46.79 -26.37
CA LEU A 217 7.07 46.12 -27.46
C LEU A 217 6.59 47.15 -28.51
N LYS A 218 6.00 48.27 -28.07
CA LYS A 218 5.58 49.35 -28.98
C LYS A 218 6.76 49.92 -29.78
N LYS A 219 7.90 50.11 -29.15
CA LYS A 219 9.12 50.55 -29.83
C LYS A 219 9.66 49.53 -30.82
N ALA A 220 9.54 48.26 -30.52
CA ALA A 220 10.08 47.19 -31.37
C ALA A 220 9.25 46.94 -32.64
N ILE A 221 7.92 46.97 -32.54
CA ILE A 221 7.01 46.54 -33.62
C ILE A 221 6.04 47.62 -34.08
N GLY A 222 6.09 48.80 -33.46
CA GLY A 222 5.17 49.91 -33.75
C GLY A 222 3.83 49.82 -33.00
N GLU A 223 3.20 50.98 -32.80
CA GLU A 223 1.95 51.07 -32.01
C GLU A 223 0.79 50.28 -32.62
N SER A 224 0.72 50.21 -33.95
CA SER A 224 -0.37 49.52 -34.66
C SER A 224 -0.34 48.00 -34.56
N LEU A 225 0.82 47.42 -34.22
CA LEU A 225 1.00 45.94 -34.08
C LEU A 225 1.27 45.55 -32.63
N ALA A 226 1.48 46.49 -31.72
CA ALA A 226 1.75 46.19 -30.32
C ALA A 226 0.54 45.55 -29.63
N GLN A 227 0.79 44.44 -28.89
CA GLN A 227 -0.20 43.77 -28.10
C GLN A 227 -0.16 44.24 -26.65
N GLY A 228 -1.30 44.17 -25.97
CA GLY A 228 -1.37 44.42 -24.53
C GLY A 228 -0.72 43.26 -23.77
N THR A 229 0.05 43.64 -22.72
CA THR A 229 0.65 42.65 -21.81
C THR A 229 0.09 42.81 -20.41
N ARG A 230 0.07 41.71 -19.66
CA ARG A 230 -0.36 41.69 -18.25
C ARG A 230 0.49 40.69 -17.49
N ILE A 231 0.97 41.09 -16.34
CA ILE A 231 1.67 40.23 -15.40
C ILE A 231 0.69 39.88 -14.28
N GLN A 232 0.51 38.60 -14.04
CA GLN A 232 -0.36 38.10 -12.98
C GLN A 232 0.11 36.72 -12.54
N PHE A 233 -0.35 36.24 -11.36
CA PHE A 233 -0.18 34.83 -11.03
C PHE A 233 -0.96 33.95 -12.02
N SER A 234 -0.33 32.84 -12.42
CA SER A 234 -1.02 31.90 -13.30
C SER A 234 -2.24 31.37 -12.55
N GLU A 235 -3.41 31.74 -13.18
CA GLU A 235 -4.62 31.53 -12.57
C GLU A 235 -5.31 30.50 -13.16
N SER A 236 -6.37 30.33 -13.10
CA SER A 236 -7.62 30.89 -12.64
C SER A 236 -8.69 29.80 -12.48
N ASP A 237 -8.37 28.54 -12.74
CA ASP A 237 -9.26 27.46 -12.37
C ASP A 237 -8.89 26.91 -10.98
N PHE A 238 -9.89 26.32 -10.32
CA PHE A 238 -9.73 25.74 -8.99
C PHE A 238 -8.58 24.71 -8.95
N SER A 239 -8.45 23.88 -10.00
CA SER A 239 -7.44 22.82 -10.07
C SER A 239 -6.03 23.40 -10.00
N ARG A 240 -5.72 24.43 -10.79
CA ARG A 240 -4.40 25.06 -10.79
C ARG A 240 -4.09 25.77 -9.48
N ILE A 241 -5.09 26.39 -8.87
CA ILE A 241 -4.91 27.05 -7.58
C ILE A 241 -4.50 26.03 -6.52
N VAL A 242 -5.24 24.90 -6.39
CA VAL A 242 -4.93 23.88 -5.39
C VAL A 242 -3.62 23.14 -5.69
N GLU A 243 -3.24 23.02 -6.96
CA GLU A 243 -1.97 22.44 -7.39
C GLU A 243 -0.75 23.32 -7.04
N SER A 244 -0.97 24.63 -6.85
CA SER A 244 0.09 25.55 -6.41
C SER A 244 0.28 25.57 -4.89
N LEU A 245 -0.66 25.02 -4.11
CA LEU A 245 -0.58 24.98 -2.66
C LEU A 245 0.52 24.03 -2.19
N ARG A 246 1.14 24.41 -1.06
CA ARG A 246 2.18 23.59 -0.41
C ARG A 246 1.76 23.21 0.99
N LEU A 247 2.02 21.97 1.35
CA LEU A 247 1.88 21.51 2.72
C LEU A 247 3.16 21.87 3.49
N LEU A 248 2.98 22.57 4.59
CA LEU A 248 4.04 22.90 5.54
C LEU A 248 3.82 22.11 6.82
N TYR A 249 4.89 21.87 7.58
CA TYR A 249 4.80 21.19 8.86
C TYR A 249 5.36 22.03 10.00
N PHE A 250 4.90 21.71 11.20
CA PHE A 250 5.46 22.19 12.45
C PHE A 250 5.41 21.08 13.51
N PRO A 251 6.48 20.84 14.27
CA PRO A 251 6.53 19.71 15.20
C PRO A 251 5.67 19.89 16.45
N ASP A 252 5.26 21.11 16.77
CA ASP A 252 4.46 21.42 17.97
C ASP A 252 3.04 21.87 17.56
N LEU A 253 2.03 21.05 17.94
CA LEU A 253 0.62 21.36 17.67
C LEU A 253 0.10 22.60 18.40
N SER A 254 0.77 23.04 19.47
CA SER A 254 0.42 24.23 20.25
C SER A 254 0.97 25.53 19.65
N ALA A 255 1.81 25.46 18.64
CA ALA A 255 2.41 26.63 18.01
C ALA A 255 1.35 27.48 17.30
N VAL A 256 1.28 28.73 17.68
CA VAL A 256 0.36 29.73 17.12
C VAL A 256 1.06 30.57 16.03
N ASP A 257 2.38 30.61 16.03
CA ASP A 257 3.16 31.43 15.08
C ASP A 257 3.41 30.69 13.78
N THR A 258 2.70 31.11 12.72
CA THR A 258 2.81 30.57 11.37
C THR A 258 4.18 30.78 10.72
N SER A 259 5.00 31.74 11.22
CA SER A 259 6.37 31.99 10.73
C SER A 259 7.33 30.83 11.00
N GLN A 260 6.97 29.93 11.94
CA GLN A 260 7.79 28.78 12.32
C GLN A 260 7.49 27.51 11.49
N PHE A 261 6.48 27.54 10.62
CA PHE A 261 6.21 26.44 9.71
C PHE A 261 7.31 26.25 8.68
N ARG A 262 7.68 25.00 8.42
CA ARG A 262 8.78 24.63 7.54
C ARG A 262 8.34 23.76 6.38
N SER A 263 9.18 23.74 5.36
CA SER A 263 8.98 22.89 4.20
C SER A 263 9.22 21.40 4.54
N LEU A 264 8.50 20.50 3.89
CA LEU A 264 8.60 19.05 4.14
C LEU A 264 9.99 18.47 3.88
N ASN A 265 10.84 19.12 3.07
CA ASN A 265 12.24 18.72 2.87
C ASN A 265 13.12 18.88 4.12
N GLU A 266 12.67 19.67 5.09
CA GLU A 266 13.32 19.81 6.40
C GLU A 266 12.81 18.79 7.43
N ASN A 267 11.77 18.03 7.10
CA ASN A 267 11.18 17.03 7.98
C ASN A 267 11.87 15.67 7.82
N SER A 268 11.72 14.78 8.80
CA SER A 268 12.24 13.42 8.67
C SER A 268 11.41 12.59 7.67
N LEU A 269 12.07 11.68 6.95
CA LEU A 269 11.43 10.78 6.00
C LEU A 269 10.29 9.96 6.64
N GLY A 270 10.46 9.53 7.88
CA GLY A 270 9.44 8.80 8.61
C GLY A 270 8.17 9.62 8.84
N TYR A 271 8.30 10.87 9.27
CA TYR A 271 7.13 11.74 9.45
C TYR A 271 6.48 12.11 8.11
N ASN A 272 7.25 12.36 7.06
CA ASN A 272 6.70 12.59 5.73
C ASN A 272 5.89 11.38 5.23
N ASN A 273 6.38 10.17 5.47
CA ASN A 273 5.64 8.93 5.18
C ASN A 273 4.33 8.85 5.95
N LEU A 274 4.34 9.22 7.23
CA LEU A 274 3.10 9.25 8.04
C LEU A 274 2.10 10.28 7.52
N ILE A 275 2.55 11.49 7.19
CA ILE A 275 1.69 12.54 6.60
C ILE A 275 1.10 12.05 5.28
N TYR A 276 1.90 11.38 4.44
CA TYR A 276 1.43 10.83 3.18
C TYR A 276 0.36 9.76 3.38
N ILE A 277 0.60 8.77 4.25
CA ILE A 277 -0.38 7.74 4.58
C ILE A 277 -1.65 8.37 5.17
N ALA A 278 -1.50 9.29 6.12
CA ALA A 278 -2.63 9.98 6.75
C ALA A 278 -3.48 10.75 5.73
N SER A 279 -2.86 11.39 4.73
CA SER A 279 -3.57 12.10 3.67
C SER A 279 -4.43 11.15 2.79
N ILE A 280 -3.93 9.94 2.53
CA ILE A 280 -4.66 8.91 1.80
C ILE A 280 -5.84 8.38 2.61
N LEU A 281 -5.61 8.08 3.89
CA LEU A 281 -6.69 7.59 4.76
C LEU A 281 -7.77 8.64 5.00
N ALA A 282 -7.38 9.92 5.09
CA ALA A 282 -8.34 11.02 5.16
C ALA A 282 -9.22 11.12 3.90
N GLU A 283 -8.62 10.95 2.70
CA GLU A 283 -9.36 10.92 1.45
C GLU A 283 -10.34 9.74 1.41
N LEU A 284 -9.88 8.53 1.70
CA LEU A 284 -10.72 7.32 1.73
C LEU A 284 -11.86 7.44 2.75
N HIS A 285 -11.60 8.05 3.91
CA HIS A 285 -12.64 8.31 4.90
C HIS A 285 -13.68 9.33 4.44
N LEU A 286 -13.27 10.37 3.72
CA LEU A 286 -14.19 11.33 3.12
C LEU A 286 -15.04 10.68 2.04
N GLU A 287 -14.45 9.92 1.14
CA GLU A 287 -15.12 9.23 0.05
C GLU A 287 -16.14 8.21 0.55
N SER A 288 -15.82 7.47 1.62
CA SER A 288 -16.76 6.51 2.22
C SER A 288 -18.05 7.17 2.78
N LYS A 289 -18.01 8.47 3.06
CA LYS A 289 -19.16 9.25 3.54
C LYS A 289 -19.94 9.96 2.44
N LEU A 290 -19.42 9.99 1.23
CA LEU A 290 -20.09 10.63 0.10
C LEU A 290 -20.94 9.58 -0.64
N PRO A 291 -22.25 9.83 -0.83
CA PRO A 291 -23.17 8.87 -1.47
C PRO A 291 -23.05 8.83 -3.00
N ASP A 292 -21.89 9.12 -3.55
CA ASP A 292 -21.70 9.33 -4.97
C ASP A 292 -21.32 8.02 -5.69
N GLN A 293 -22.00 7.71 -6.79
CA GLN A 293 -21.72 6.54 -7.64
C GLN A 293 -20.32 6.59 -8.29
N ASP A 294 -19.72 7.78 -8.40
CA ASP A 294 -18.40 8.00 -9.00
C ASP A 294 -17.22 7.62 -8.07
N ASN A 295 -17.49 7.35 -6.78
CA ASN A 295 -16.41 7.10 -5.79
C ASN A 295 -15.88 5.66 -5.79
N GLY A 296 -16.39 4.79 -6.67
CA GLY A 296 -16.10 3.37 -6.67
C GLY A 296 -16.86 2.59 -5.59
N LEU A 297 -17.08 1.30 -5.83
CA LEU A 297 -17.76 0.39 -4.91
C LEU A 297 -16.79 -0.33 -3.99
N PHE A 298 -15.55 -0.50 -4.41
CA PHE A 298 -14.55 -1.23 -3.66
C PHE A 298 -13.22 -0.49 -3.59
N HIS A 299 -12.71 -0.34 -2.37
CA HIS A 299 -11.44 0.33 -2.11
C HIS A 299 -10.41 -0.67 -1.57
N LEU A 300 -9.26 -0.74 -2.24
CA LEU A 300 -8.13 -1.61 -1.90
C LEU A 300 -6.89 -0.76 -1.64
N LEU A 301 -6.33 -0.87 -0.44
CA LEU A 301 -5.09 -0.20 -0.05
C LEU A 301 -3.98 -1.23 0.16
N LEU A 302 -2.95 -1.16 -0.67
CA LEU A 302 -1.78 -2.03 -0.65
C LEU A 302 -0.60 -1.25 -0.08
N ILE A 303 -0.01 -1.72 1.02
CA ILE A 303 1.10 -1.03 1.68
C ILE A 303 2.27 -2.01 1.86
N GLU A 304 3.42 -1.68 1.31
CA GLU A 304 4.65 -2.43 1.56
C GLU A 304 5.49 -1.72 2.62
N GLU A 305 5.93 -2.48 3.61
CA GLU A 305 6.87 -2.07 4.66
C GLU A 305 6.57 -0.68 5.25
N PRO A 306 5.38 -0.47 5.84
CA PRO A 306 5.00 0.83 6.40
C PRO A 306 5.91 1.27 7.55
N GLU A 307 6.66 0.35 8.12
CA GLU A 307 7.63 0.58 9.19
C GLU A 307 8.90 1.33 8.75
N ALA A 308 9.17 1.45 7.46
CA ALA A 308 10.38 2.07 6.95
C ALA A 308 10.57 3.49 7.55
N HIS A 309 11.71 3.70 8.19
CA HIS A 309 12.09 4.95 8.87
C HIS A 309 11.19 5.37 10.06
N LEU A 310 10.31 4.49 10.56
CA LEU A 310 9.45 4.79 11.71
C LEU A 310 10.00 4.22 13.02
N HIS A 311 9.94 5.03 14.07
CA HIS A 311 10.18 4.56 15.44
C HIS A 311 9.13 3.51 15.84
N PRO A 312 9.48 2.45 16.61
CA PRO A 312 8.58 1.36 16.97
C PRO A 312 7.21 1.78 17.52
N GLN A 313 7.17 2.82 18.35
CA GLN A 313 5.89 3.33 18.89
C GLN A 313 4.97 3.91 17.79
N LEU A 314 5.55 4.56 16.78
CA LEU A 314 4.80 5.08 15.64
C LEU A 314 4.31 3.95 14.72
N GLN A 315 5.11 2.88 14.56
CA GLN A 315 4.70 1.69 13.82
C GLN A 315 3.42 1.09 14.40
N THR A 316 3.37 0.89 15.73
CA THR A 316 2.19 0.35 16.42
C THR A 316 0.96 1.25 16.25
N ARG A 317 1.13 2.57 16.39
CA ARG A 317 0.03 3.53 16.21
C ARG A 317 -0.49 3.57 14.78
N LEU A 318 0.41 3.55 13.81
CA LEU A 318 0.04 3.52 12.39
C LEU A 318 -0.80 2.28 12.07
N LEU A 319 -0.36 1.10 12.53
CA LEU A 319 -1.06 -0.14 12.22
C LEU A 319 -2.45 -0.19 12.87
N LYS A 320 -2.56 0.32 14.10
CA LYS A 320 -3.86 0.48 14.75
C LYS A 320 -4.77 1.41 13.95
N TYR A 321 -4.26 2.55 13.52
CA TYR A 321 -5.02 3.51 12.70
C TYR A 321 -5.46 2.89 11.37
N LEU A 322 -4.61 2.10 10.72
CA LEU A 322 -4.98 1.33 9.51
C LEU A 322 -6.11 0.33 9.79
N ALA A 323 -6.06 -0.38 10.92
CA ALA A 323 -7.09 -1.33 11.30
C ALA A 323 -8.43 -0.64 11.60
N ASP A 324 -8.41 0.45 12.36
CA ASP A 324 -9.59 1.23 12.71
C ASP A 324 -10.23 1.82 11.42
N THR A 325 -9.42 2.42 10.54
CA THR A 325 -9.89 2.96 9.26
C THR A 325 -10.51 1.88 8.36
N ALA A 326 -9.85 0.71 8.25
CA ALA A 326 -10.39 -0.41 7.48
C ALA A 326 -11.77 -0.87 7.98
N GLN A 327 -11.97 -0.85 9.30
CA GLN A 327 -13.24 -1.22 9.91
C GLN A 327 -14.33 -0.15 9.71
N GLU A 328 -13.97 1.13 9.86
CA GLU A 328 -14.91 2.25 9.75
C GLU A 328 -15.35 2.54 8.32
N THR A 329 -14.43 2.43 7.36
CA THR A 329 -14.66 2.82 5.97
C THR A 329 -15.00 1.65 5.04
N GLY A 330 -14.79 0.40 5.49
CA GLY A 330 -14.95 -0.78 4.65
C GLY A 330 -13.83 -0.99 3.63
N VAL A 331 -12.77 -0.18 3.65
CA VAL A 331 -11.57 -0.33 2.80
C VAL A 331 -10.84 -1.62 3.16
N GLN A 332 -10.48 -2.43 2.17
CA GLN A 332 -9.60 -3.56 2.39
C GLN A 332 -8.15 -3.10 2.39
N VAL A 333 -7.43 -3.36 3.47
CA VAL A 333 -6.02 -2.95 3.65
C VAL A 333 -5.13 -4.20 3.70
N ILE A 334 -4.14 -4.27 2.82
CA ILE A 334 -3.16 -5.35 2.79
C ILE A 334 -1.78 -4.75 3.04
N VAL A 335 -1.14 -5.21 4.12
CA VAL A 335 0.18 -4.73 4.56
C VAL A 335 1.19 -5.85 4.47
N THR A 336 2.37 -5.59 3.90
CA THR A 336 3.52 -6.49 4.05
C THR A 336 4.50 -5.90 5.05
N THR A 337 5.08 -6.73 5.92
CA THR A 337 6.03 -6.26 6.93
C THR A 337 7.11 -7.28 7.23
N HIS A 338 8.29 -6.77 7.62
CA HIS A 338 9.37 -7.52 8.25
C HIS A 338 9.54 -7.15 9.73
N SER A 339 8.70 -6.28 10.27
CA SER A 339 8.77 -5.79 11.63
C SER A 339 8.07 -6.74 12.61
N THR A 340 8.82 -7.26 13.59
CA THR A 340 8.25 -7.98 14.73
C THR A 340 7.35 -7.08 15.58
N VAL A 341 7.62 -5.77 15.60
CA VAL A 341 6.78 -4.78 16.28
C VAL A 341 5.40 -4.70 15.64
N LEU A 342 5.34 -4.61 14.30
CA LEU A 342 4.06 -4.60 13.60
C LEU A 342 3.31 -5.93 13.76
N ALA A 343 4.01 -7.06 13.61
CA ALA A 343 3.39 -8.37 13.78
C ALA A 343 2.79 -8.58 15.18
N SER A 344 3.41 -7.99 16.22
CA SER A 344 2.91 -8.07 17.61
C SER A 344 1.76 -7.10 17.89
N ALA A 345 1.56 -6.08 17.03
CA ALA A 345 0.58 -5.02 17.27
C ALA A 345 -0.82 -5.34 16.75
N VAL A 346 -1.00 -6.46 16.04
CA VAL A 346 -2.28 -6.88 15.47
C VAL A 346 -2.72 -8.21 16.04
N PRO A 347 -4.03 -8.46 16.10
CA PRO A 347 -4.56 -9.76 16.49
C PRO A 347 -4.18 -10.83 15.45
N MET A 348 -3.99 -12.05 15.93
CA MET A 348 -3.55 -13.19 15.14
C MET A 348 -4.41 -13.44 13.89
N HIS A 349 -5.71 -13.18 13.98
CA HIS A 349 -6.63 -13.36 12.83
C HIS A 349 -6.35 -12.39 11.67
N ALA A 350 -5.68 -11.26 11.92
CA ALA A 350 -5.27 -10.34 10.86
C ALA A 350 -3.98 -10.80 10.15
N ILE A 351 -3.26 -11.78 10.69
CA ILE A 351 -1.95 -12.21 10.19
C ILE A 351 -2.08 -13.34 9.18
N VAL A 352 -1.39 -13.17 8.05
CA VAL A 352 -1.10 -14.21 7.06
C VAL A 352 0.40 -14.48 7.09
N HIS A 353 0.78 -15.67 7.52
CA HIS A 353 2.17 -16.10 7.55
C HIS A 353 2.56 -16.73 6.21
N MET A 354 3.66 -16.26 5.63
CA MET A 354 4.21 -16.76 4.37
C MET A 354 5.59 -17.38 4.60
N THR A 355 5.75 -18.61 4.14
CA THR A 355 7.03 -19.33 4.20
C THR A 355 7.63 -19.45 2.81
N ALA A 356 8.95 -19.21 2.73
CA ALA A 356 9.70 -19.51 1.52
C ALA A 356 9.79 -21.03 1.35
N GLY A 357 9.69 -21.49 0.10
CA GLY A 357 9.77 -22.90 -0.26
C GLY A 357 9.51 -23.08 -1.75
N ALA A 358 9.62 -24.30 -2.22
CA ALA A 358 9.26 -24.66 -3.58
C ALA A 358 8.19 -25.79 -3.54
N PRO A 359 6.89 -25.44 -3.52
CA PRO A 359 6.27 -24.12 -3.62
C PRO A 359 6.27 -23.31 -2.30
N PRO A 360 6.16 -21.97 -2.33
CA PRO A 360 5.90 -21.16 -1.15
C PRO A 360 4.49 -21.45 -0.60
N VAL A 361 4.29 -21.21 0.69
CA VAL A 361 3.01 -21.45 1.37
C VAL A 361 2.55 -20.19 2.11
N ALA A 362 1.26 -19.90 2.03
CA ALA A 362 0.63 -18.84 2.82
C ALA A 362 -0.44 -19.45 3.72
N THR A 363 -0.39 -19.12 5.00
CA THR A 363 -1.33 -19.64 6.01
C THR A 363 -1.90 -18.49 6.82
N ARG A 364 -3.22 -18.39 6.90
CA ARG A 364 -3.89 -17.50 7.84
C ARG A 364 -3.75 -18.07 9.25
N LEU A 365 -3.23 -17.28 10.19
CA LEU A 365 -3.09 -17.77 11.56
C LEU A 365 -4.44 -18.08 12.22
N ALA A 366 -5.52 -17.46 11.77
CA ALA A 366 -6.88 -17.80 12.18
C ALA A 366 -7.29 -19.25 11.81
N GLU A 367 -6.68 -19.84 10.77
CA GLU A 367 -7.00 -21.17 10.28
C GLU A 367 -6.10 -22.26 10.91
N CYS A 368 -5.24 -21.89 11.86
CA CYS A 368 -4.36 -22.84 12.56
C CYS A 368 -5.10 -23.83 13.50
N GLY A 369 -6.42 -23.75 13.60
CA GLY A 369 -7.21 -24.67 14.43
C GLY A 369 -6.92 -24.56 15.93
N LEU A 370 -6.48 -23.39 16.41
CA LEU A 370 -6.27 -23.16 17.82
C LEU A 370 -7.62 -23.16 18.57
N PRO A 371 -7.72 -23.87 19.72
CA PRO A 371 -8.85 -23.67 20.62
C PRO A 371 -8.94 -22.21 21.10
N ASP A 372 -10.14 -21.68 21.34
CA ASP A 372 -10.39 -20.29 21.74
C ASP A 372 -9.51 -19.80 22.92
N LYS A 373 -9.23 -20.70 23.88
CA LYS A 373 -8.34 -20.40 25.02
C LYS A 373 -6.90 -20.17 24.54
N SER A 374 -6.42 -20.99 23.60
CA SER A 374 -5.07 -20.89 23.04
C SER A 374 -4.94 -19.67 22.16
N GLU A 375 -5.94 -19.37 21.35
CA GLU A 375 -5.96 -18.16 20.51
C GLU A 375 -5.90 -16.89 21.38
N ARG A 376 -6.76 -16.78 22.39
CA ARG A 376 -6.73 -15.65 23.34
C ARG A 376 -5.41 -15.55 24.10
N PHE A 377 -4.81 -16.69 24.43
CA PHE A 377 -3.50 -16.72 25.06
C PHE A 377 -2.42 -16.21 24.13
N VAL A 378 -2.33 -16.73 22.90
CA VAL A 378 -1.35 -16.31 21.90
C VAL A 378 -1.51 -14.84 21.56
N ASN A 379 -2.72 -14.34 21.31
CA ASN A 379 -3.00 -12.93 21.06
C ASN A 379 -2.49 -12.00 22.17
N ARG A 380 -2.53 -12.47 23.41
CA ARG A 380 -2.08 -11.70 24.57
C ARG A 380 -0.57 -11.77 24.79
N TRP A 381 0.07 -12.89 24.41
CA TRP A 381 1.46 -13.18 24.67
C TRP A 381 2.38 -13.04 23.45
N LEU A 382 1.84 -12.77 22.29
CA LEU A 382 2.60 -12.51 21.06
C LEU A 382 3.16 -11.07 21.12
N ASP A 383 4.16 -10.86 21.97
CA ASP A 383 4.90 -9.60 22.06
C ASP A 383 6.01 -9.50 20.99
N VAL A 384 6.71 -8.39 20.95
CA VAL A 384 7.79 -8.11 19.99
C VAL A 384 8.88 -9.19 19.98
N THR A 385 9.22 -9.74 21.16
CA THR A 385 10.27 -10.76 21.29
C THR A 385 9.79 -12.12 20.78
N LYS A 386 8.56 -12.49 21.07
CA LYS A 386 7.97 -13.75 20.62
C LYS A 386 7.53 -13.71 19.16
N SER A 387 7.25 -12.54 18.61
CA SER A 387 6.93 -12.36 17.19
C SER A 387 8.05 -12.80 16.25
N ASN A 388 9.29 -12.94 16.75
CA ASN A 388 10.39 -13.56 15.99
C ASN A 388 10.04 -14.97 15.49
N LEU A 389 9.09 -15.66 16.15
CA LEU A 389 8.60 -16.97 15.68
C LEU A 389 8.03 -16.94 14.27
N LEU A 390 7.53 -15.79 13.81
CA LEU A 390 6.94 -15.61 12.47
C LEU A 390 7.99 -15.35 11.38
N PHE A 391 9.25 -15.12 11.75
CA PHE A 391 10.32 -14.76 10.83
C PHE A 391 11.49 -15.74 10.82
N ALA A 392 11.59 -16.61 11.83
CA ALA A 392 12.67 -17.58 11.96
C ALA A 392 12.40 -18.84 11.13
N ARG A 393 13.45 -19.38 10.50
CA ARG A 393 13.39 -20.67 9.78
C ARG A 393 13.22 -21.85 10.72
N GLY A 394 13.85 -21.78 11.90
CA GLY A 394 13.77 -22.77 12.95
C GLY A 394 13.47 -22.13 14.28
N LEU A 395 12.79 -22.85 15.17
CA LEU A 395 12.41 -22.38 16.49
C LEU A 395 12.90 -23.33 17.57
N MET A 396 13.47 -22.75 18.60
CA MET A 396 13.78 -23.43 19.85
C MET A 396 12.99 -22.73 20.97
N PHE A 397 11.95 -23.36 21.44
CA PHE A 397 11.18 -22.84 22.58
C PHE A 397 11.87 -23.21 23.89
N VAL A 398 12.06 -22.24 24.76
CA VAL A 398 12.69 -22.41 26.06
C VAL A 398 11.80 -21.87 27.18
N GLU A 399 11.91 -22.48 28.36
CA GLU A 399 11.06 -22.15 29.50
C GLU A 399 11.46 -20.84 30.16
N GLY A 400 12.76 -20.56 30.23
CA GLY A 400 13.27 -19.44 30.98
C GLY A 400 14.45 -18.73 30.30
N ILE A 401 14.91 -17.67 30.98
CA ILE A 401 16.01 -16.83 30.49
C ILE A 401 17.34 -17.59 30.51
N ALA A 402 17.50 -18.52 31.45
CA ALA A 402 18.74 -19.30 31.59
C ALA A 402 19.00 -20.14 30.34
N GLU A 403 17.98 -20.87 29.87
CA GLU A 403 18.07 -21.67 28.65
C GLU A 403 18.21 -20.76 27.41
N ALA A 404 17.51 -19.63 27.37
CA ALA A 404 17.60 -18.69 26.25
C ALA A 404 19.04 -18.13 26.07
N ILE A 405 19.79 -17.99 27.14
CA ILE A 405 21.19 -17.53 27.11
C ILE A 405 22.15 -18.70 26.89
N LEU A 406 21.94 -19.82 27.57
CA LEU A 406 22.87 -20.95 27.58
C LEU A 406 22.85 -21.77 26.29
N LEU A 407 21.65 -22.08 25.77
CA LEU A 407 21.49 -22.95 24.61
C LEU A 407 22.18 -22.44 23.35
N PRO A 408 22.14 -21.14 22.99
CA PRO A 408 22.90 -20.63 21.87
C PRO A 408 24.42 -20.84 22.00
N GLU A 409 24.95 -20.73 23.24
CA GLU A 409 26.40 -20.94 23.48
C GLU A 409 26.76 -22.44 23.44
N LEU A 410 25.94 -23.31 24.00
CA LEU A 410 26.12 -24.76 23.87
C LEU A 410 26.00 -25.21 22.40
N ALA A 411 25.06 -24.65 21.65
CA ALA A 411 24.92 -24.94 20.23
C ALA A 411 26.18 -24.61 19.44
N LYS A 412 26.90 -23.54 19.76
CA LYS A 412 28.18 -23.21 19.13
C LYS A 412 29.22 -24.33 19.32
N LEU A 413 29.27 -24.96 20.48
CA LEU A 413 30.19 -26.07 20.76
C LEU A 413 29.84 -27.30 19.92
N VAL A 414 28.56 -27.64 19.83
CA VAL A 414 28.07 -28.77 19.05
C VAL A 414 28.28 -28.53 17.54
N LEU A 415 27.91 -27.35 17.05
CA LEU A 415 28.00 -27.01 15.63
C LEU A 415 29.46 -26.95 15.11
N LYS A 416 30.38 -26.49 15.97
CA LYS A 416 31.83 -26.54 15.63
C LYS A 416 32.37 -27.95 15.37
N ALA A 417 31.77 -28.95 16.00
CA ALA A 417 32.15 -30.36 15.82
C ALA A 417 31.53 -30.99 14.56
N GLN A 418 30.59 -30.30 13.88
CA GLN A 418 29.90 -30.80 12.70
C GLN A 418 30.51 -30.25 11.41
N PRO A 419 30.58 -31.04 10.32
CA PRO A 419 31.19 -30.62 9.04
C PRO A 419 30.27 -29.67 8.22
N ILE A 420 29.34 -28.97 8.86
CA ILE A 420 28.30 -28.20 8.18
C ILE A 420 28.74 -26.77 7.81
N GLY A 421 29.91 -26.34 8.28
CA GLY A 421 30.43 -24.98 8.05
C GLY A 421 29.67 -23.85 8.75
N LYS A 422 28.64 -24.17 9.52
CA LYS A 422 27.81 -23.23 10.30
C LYS A 422 28.18 -23.32 11.78
N GLN A 423 28.36 -22.20 12.43
CA GLN A 423 28.90 -22.13 13.78
C GLN A 423 27.91 -21.68 14.87
N THR A 424 26.78 -21.12 14.46
CA THR A 424 25.78 -20.57 15.39
C THR A 424 24.35 -20.95 14.99
N LEU A 425 23.41 -20.86 15.93
CA LEU A 425 21.98 -20.99 15.63
C LEU A 425 21.52 -19.93 14.62
N HIS A 426 22.10 -18.73 14.66
CA HIS A 426 21.79 -17.68 13.68
C HIS A 426 22.19 -18.08 12.26
N ASP A 427 23.32 -18.74 12.07
CA ASP A 427 23.75 -19.24 10.76
C ASP A 427 22.78 -20.29 10.19
N LEU A 428 22.04 -20.96 11.08
CA LEU A 428 20.97 -21.90 10.74
C LEU A 428 19.60 -21.23 10.56
N GLY A 429 19.47 -19.94 10.89
CA GLY A 429 18.19 -19.25 10.93
C GLY A 429 17.28 -19.67 12.08
N VAL A 430 17.86 -20.26 13.14
CA VAL A 430 17.13 -20.74 14.33
C VAL A 430 17.11 -19.65 15.40
N SER A 431 15.93 -19.36 15.93
CA SER A 431 15.70 -18.42 17.05
C SER A 431 15.29 -19.16 18.31
N ALA A 432 15.99 -18.86 19.43
CA ALA A 432 15.55 -19.29 20.74
C ALA A 432 14.47 -18.33 21.28
N ILE A 433 13.29 -18.85 21.54
CA ILE A 433 12.13 -18.06 22.00
C ILE A 433 11.83 -18.42 23.46
N ASN A 434 12.08 -17.49 24.35
CA ASN A 434 11.74 -17.64 25.78
C ASN A 434 10.23 -17.43 25.99
N LEU A 435 9.55 -18.46 26.48
CA LEU A 435 8.11 -18.43 26.77
C LEU A 435 7.80 -17.96 28.20
N ASN A 436 8.82 -17.76 29.04
CA ASN A 436 8.67 -17.37 30.47
C ASN A 436 7.72 -18.32 31.23
N GLY A 437 7.87 -19.63 31.06
CA GLY A 437 7.09 -20.67 31.69
C GLY A 437 6.71 -21.83 30.77
N ILE A 438 5.94 -22.77 31.27
CA ILE A 438 5.58 -24.05 30.62
C ILE A 438 4.46 -23.92 29.56
N TYR A 439 4.34 -22.79 28.91
CA TYR A 439 3.21 -22.50 27.99
C TYR A 439 3.42 -23.00 26.56
N PHE A 440 4.32 -23.97 26.36
CA PHE A 440 4.67 -24.55 25.05
C PHE A 440 3.44 -25.00 24.24
N LYS A 441 2.45 -25.60 24.91
CA LYS A 441 1.27 -26.17 24.27
C LYS A 441 0.57 -25.18 23.31
N HIS A 442 0.46 -23.92 23.71
CA HIS A 442 -0.27 -22.92 22.91
C HIS A 442 0.52 -22.51 21.65
N PHE A 443 1.85 -22.43 21.73
CA PHE A 443 2.70 -22.05 20.62
C PHE A 443 3.05 -23.24 19.71
N MET A 444 3.14 -24.45 20.26
CA MET A 444 3.38 -25.67 19.46
C MET A 444 2.27 -25.93 18.44
N GLN A 445 1.04 -25.55 18.73
CA GLN A 445 -0.07 -25.70 17.80
C GLN A 445 0.06 -24.76 16.58
N LEU A 446 0.64 -23.58 16.73
CA LEU A 446 0.95 -22.68 15.60
C LEU A 446 1.96 -23.32 14.64
N ARG A 447 2.88 -24.14 15.15
CA ARG A 447 3.91 -24.82 14.36
C ARG A 447 3.33 -25.78 13.32
N ASN A 448 2.29 -26.51 13.65
CA ASN A 448 1.75 -27.56 12.79
C ASN A 448 1.18 -27.04 11.48
N VAL A 449 0.90 -25.75 11.40
CA VAL A 449 0.24 -25.12 10.26
C VAL A 449 1.14 -24.15 9.50
N SER A 450 2.00 -23.42 10.21
CA SER A 450 2.78 -22.35 9.58
C SER A 450 4.20 -22.77 9.15
N MET A 451 4.68 -23.94 9.60
CA MET A 451 6.08 -24.31 9.36
C MET A 451 6.20 -25.76 8.90
N ASN A 452 6.64 -25.94 7.66
CA ASN A 452 7.20 -27.22 7.20
C ASN A 452 8.59 -27.45 7.86
N LEU A 453 8.64 -27.48 9.19
CA LEU A 453 9.83 -27.76 9.99
C LEU A 453 10.07 -29.27 10.11
N LYS A 454 9.97 -30.00 8.99
CA LYS A 454 10.18 -31.47 8.96
C LYS A 454 11.63 -31.91 9.19
N HIS A 455 12.60 -31.02 9.37
CA HIS A 455 14.01 -31.39 9.35
C HIS A 455 14.84 -30.97 10.56
N LEU A 456 14.27 -30.66 11.73
CA LEU A 456 15.09 -30.28 12.90
C LEU A 456 14.78 -31.00 14.22
N VAL A 457 14.03 -32.08 14.19
CA VAL A 457 13.85 -32.98 15.36
C VAL A 457 13.84 -34.43 14.85
N GLU A 458 14.97 -34.93 14.43
CA GLU A 458 15.41 -36.33 14.49
C GLU A 458 16.86 -36.34 14.96
#